data_86f67fcda077b109687f5d2f75630e7c
#
_entry.id   86f67fcda077b109687f5d2f75630e7c
#
_cell.length_a   1.000
_cell.length_b   1.000
_cell.length_c   1.000
_cell.angle_alpha   90.00
_cell.angle_beta   90.00
_cell.angle_gamma   90.00
#
_symmetry.space_group_name_H-M   'P 1'
#
loop_
_entity.id
_entity.type
_entity.pdbx_description
1 polymer ?
#
loop_
_entity_poly.entity_id
_entity_poly.type
_entity_poly.pdbx_seq_one_letter_code
_entity_poly.pdbx_strand_id
1 'polypeptide(L)'
;MTPPEVLRFLIMRNQPNRHIVFDSGLGLLTLVDEYDTEEEVYFGKEAELKGMKEFKKIYELSQPYHIPKKMPLHLPYRHLVTLNQIATTWPEIKEILMRTEQLPKKLTKEDEEHLAQRAQHVRYWLENFAPGEVKFEVKQTLPDITLTKEQRTVLSLFKEKIPGLAWDPENIHNTIYGI
;
A
#
# COMPACT_ATOMS: atom_id res chain seq x y z
N MET A 1 -7.25 -4.33 11.36
CA MET A 1 -6.22 -3.79 12.27
C MET A 1 -4.85 -4.22 11.76
N THR A 2 -3.79 -4.00 12.53
CA THR A 2 -2.43 -4.37 12.12
C THR A 2 -2.27 -5.88 11.96
N PRO A 3 -1.58 -6.38 10.94
CA PRO A 3 -1.21 -7.79 10.85
C PRO A 3 -0.48 -8.25 12.12
N PRO A 4 -0.75 -9.46 12.64
CA PRO A 4 -0.17 -9.92 13.89
C PRO A 4 1.36 -10.03 13.85
N GLU A 5 1.94 -10.40 12.71
CA GLU A 5 3.38 -10.45 12.49
C GLU A 5 4.04 -9.08 12.63
N VAL A 6 3.40 -8.01 12.15
CA VAL A 6 3.88 -6.62 12.25
C VAL A 6 3.89 -6.14 13.71
N LEU A 7 2.86 -6.49 14.50
CA LEU A 7 2.86 -6.17 15.93
C LEU A 7 3.94 -6.95 16.68
N ARG A 8 4.13 -8.22 16.35
CA ARG A 8 5.19 -9.03 16.94
C ARG A 8 6.57 -8.48 16.57
N PHE A 9 6.74 -8.06 15.31
CA PHE A 9 7.96 -7.40 14.86
C PHE A 9 8.27 -6.14 15.68
N LEU A 10 7.29 -5.28 15.91
CA LEU A 10 7.46 -4.11 16.77
C LEU A 10 7.98 -4.49 18.16
N ILE A 11 7.48 -5.58 18.74
CA ILE A 11 7.93 -6.05 20.07
C ILE A 11 9.32 -6.66 19.99
N MET A 12 9.57 -7.55 19.03
CA MET A 12 10.81 -8.33 18.93
C MET A 12 12.04 -7.49 18.55
N ARG A 13 11.88 -6.39 17.83
CA ARG A 13 12.98 -5.48 17.48
C ARG A 13 13.41 -4.56 18.62
N ASN A 14 12.62 -4.47 19.68
CA ASN A 14 12.92 -3.61 20.81
C ASN A 14 13.56 -4.40 21.96
N GLN A 15 14.45 -3.75 22.71
CA GLN A 15 15.02 -4.32 23.92
C GLN A 15 13.95 -4.46 25.02
N PRO A 16 13.97 -5.53 25.85
CA PRO A 16 12.92 -5.81 26.84
C PRO A 16 12.66 -4.68 27.84
N ASN A 17 13.66 -3.85 28.11
CA ASN A 17 13.59 -2.77 29.10
C ASN A 17 13.24 -1.41 28.51
N ARG A 18 12.87 -1.34 27.23
CA ARG A 18 12.47 -0.07 26.58
C ARG A 18 10.97 0.05 26.48
N HIS A 19 10.47 1.27 26.68
CA HIS A 19 9.10 1.61 26.32
C HIS A 19 8.91 1.44 24.82
N ILE A 20 7.89 0.68 24.45
CA ILE A 20 7.47 0.51 23.06
C ILE A 20 6.32 1.47 22.82
N VAL A 21 6.52 2.44 21.93
CA VAL A 21 5.47 3.34 21.48
C VAL A 21 4.85 2.76 20.21
N PHE A 22 3.55 2.56 20.23
CA PHE A 22 2.77 2.16 19.06
C PHE A 22 1.91 3.33 18.58
N ASP A 23 2.25 3.87 17.43
CA ASP A 23 1.43 4.86 16.73
C ASP A 23 0.50 4.14 15.75
N SER A 24 -0.79 4.13 16.07
CA SER A 24 -1.84 3.51 15.22
C SER A 24 -2.22 4.39 14.02
N GLY A 25 -1.76 5.64 13.95
CA GLY A 25 -1.93 6.55 12.83
C GLY A 25 -0.90 6.31 11.72
N LEU A 26 -0.20 7.36 11.31
CA LEU A 26 0.81 7.28 10.24
C LEU A 26 2.00 6.39 10.60
N GLY A 27 2.35 6.28 11.88
CA GLY A 27 3.41 5.40 12.36
C GLY A 27 3.19 3.94 12.01
N LEU A 28 1.93 3.49 11.89
CA LEU A 28 1.63 2.14 11.44
C LEU A 28 2.12 1.88 10.01
N LEU A 29 1.95 2.84 9.10
CA LEU A 29 2.40 2.70 7.72
C LEU A 29 3.92 2.51 7.65
N THR A 30 4.65 3.30 8.42
CA THR A 30 6.12 3.18 8.53
C THR A 30 6.53 1.82 9.13
N LEU A 31 5.82 1.37 10.16
CA LEU A 31 6.09 0.07 10.80
C LEU A 31 5.89 -1.10 9.83
N VAL A 32 4.86 -1.02 8.98
CA VAL A 32 4.61 -2.05 7.95
C VAL A 32 5.70 -2.00 6.87
N ASP A 33 6.09 -0.82 6.41
CA ASP A 33 7.16 -0.66 5.41
C ASP A 33 8.50 -1.23 5.95
N GLU A 34 8.80 -1.01 7.24
CA GLU A 34 9.98 -1.58 7.91
C GLU A 34 9.90 -3.12 8.01
N TYR A 35 8.73 -3.67 8.34
CA TYR A 35 8.52 -5.11 8.36
C TYR A 35 8.67 -5.73 6.96
N ASP A 36 8.11 -5.10 5.94
CA ASP A 36 8.22 -5.56 4.54
C ASP A 36 9.70 -5.59 4.11
N THR A 37 10.48 -4.57 4.48
CA THR A 37 11.93 -4.53 4.23
C THR A 37 12.66 -5.68 4.94
N GLU A 38 12.30 -5.97 6.19
CA GLU A 38 12.89 -7.06 6.98
C GLU A 38 12.58 -8.43 6.35
N GLU A 39 11.37 -8.61 5.84
CA GLU A 39 10.97 -9.79 5.11
C GLU A 39 11.79 -9.97 3.83
N GLU A 40 12.01 -8.90 3.07
CA GLU A 40 12.87 -8.93 1.87
C GLU A 40 14.31 -9.32 2.21
N VAL A 41 14.87 -8.78 3.28
CA VAL A 41 16.21 -9.14 3.79
C VAL A 41 16.27 -10.61 4.20
N TYR A 42 15.24 -11.10 4.89
CA TYR A 42 15.17 -12.51 5.31
C TYR A 42 15.23 -13.46 4.13
N PHE A 43 14.51 -13.16 3.05
CA PHE A 43 14.46 -13.96 1.83
C PHE A 43 15.59 -13.65 0.82
N GLY A 44 16.54 -12.79 1.19
CA GLY A 44 17.76 -12.56 0.40
C GLY A 44 17.63 -11.59 -0.76
N LYS A 45 16.61 -10.72 -0.77
CA LYS A 45 16.47 -9.67 -1.79
C LYS A 45 17.51 -8.56 -1.68
N GLU A 46 18.04 -8.32 -0.49
CA GLU A 46 19.11 -7.35 -0.25
C GLU A 46 20.42 -8.01 0.16
N ALA A 47 21.54 -7.49 -0.36
CA ALA A 47 22.88 -8.00 -0.09
C ALA A 47 23.32 -7.65 1.35
N GLU A 48 24.02 -8.60 1.97
CA GLU A 48 24.86 -8.55 3.19
C GLU A 48 24.88 -7.22 3.96
N LEU A 49 23.89 -6.96 4.80
CA LEU A 49 23.93 -5.91 5.80
C LEU A 49 24.65 -6.40 7.06
N LYS A 50 25.46 -5.53 7.67
CA LYS A 50 25.99 -5.78 9.03
C LYS A 50 24.82 -5.99 10.00
N GLY A 51 24.81 -7.13 10.72
CA GLY A 51 23.73 -7.47 11.66
C GLY A 51 22.69 -8.45 11.12
N MET A 52 22.87 -8.99 9.91
CA MET A 52 21.90 -9.89 9.23
C MET A 52 21.41 -11.07 10.11
N LYS A 53 22.22 -11.57 11.04
CA LYS A 53 21.79 -12.66 11.94
C LYS A 53 20.72 -12.20 12.93
N GLU A 54 20.81 -10.97 13.43
CA GLU A 54 19.80 -10.39 14.33
C GLU A 54 18.50 -10.11 13.59
N PHE A 55 18.59 -9.53 12.41
CA PHE A 55 17.43 -9.28 11.53
C PHE A 55 16.67 -10.58 11.23
N LYS A 56 17.35 -11.61 10.75
CA LYS A 56 16.72 -12.91 10.50
C LYS A 56 16.04 -13.49 11.74
N LYS A 57 16.64 -13.33 12.90
CA LYS A 57 16.06 -13.80 14.15
C LYS A 57 14.82 -13.02 14.57
N ILE A 58 14.83 -11.70 14.37
CA ILE A 58 13.67 -10.84 14.63
C ILE A 58 12.51 -11.25 13.72
N TYR A 59 12.76 -11.42 12.42
CA TYR A 59 11.74 -11.88 11.47
C TYR A 59 11.14 -13.23 11.87
N GLU A 60 11.98 -14.24 12.16
CA GLU A 60 11.53 -15.57 12.60
C GLU A 60 10.62 -15.49 13.84
N LEU A 61 11.01 -14.70 14.86
CA LEU A 61 10.24 -14.53 16.09
C LEU A 61 8.95 -13.72 15.88
N SER A 62 8.89 -12.93 14.82
CA SER A 62 7.71 -12.15 14.47
C SER A 62 6.62 -13.00 13.85
N GLN A 63 6.95 -14.18 13.29
CA GLN A 63 5.95 -15.05 12.69
C GLN A 63 5.02 -15.65 13.75
N PRO A 64 3.69 -15.46 13.63
CA PRO A 64 2.74 -15.94 14.64
C PRO A 64 2.50 -17.45 14.59
N TYR A 65 2.64 -18.07 13.42
CA TYR A 65 2.31 -19.49 13.21
C TYR A 65 3.50 -20.28 12.65
N HIS A 66 3.92 -19.98 11.43
CA HIS A 66 5.03 -20.65 10.77
C HIS A 66 5.76 -19.67 9.86
N ILE A 67 7.03 -19.91 9.64
CA ILE A 67 7.83 -19.12 8.71
C ILE A 67 7.44 -19.56 7.28
N PRO A 68 7.07 -18.62 6.41
CA PRO A 68 6.77 -18.94 5.00
C PRO A 68 7.96 -19.62 4.32
N LYS A 69 7.69 -20.61 3.46
CA LYS A 69 8.73 -21.31 2.70
C LYS A 69 9.33 -20.48 1.57
N LYS A 70 8.60 -19.52 1.08
CA LYS A 70 8.99 -18.56 0.06
C LYS A 70 8.54 -17.16 0.50
N MET A 71 9.17 -16.13 -0.02
CA MET A 71 8.76 -14.76 0.21
C MET A 71 7.29 -14.60 -0.22
N PRO A 72 6.41 -14.17 0.70
CA PRO A 72 5.04 -13.86 0.35
C PRO A 72 4.98 -12.75 -0.69
N LEU A 73 3.98 -12.82 -1.57
CA LEU A 73 3.72 -11.71 -2.47
C LEU A 73 3.03 -10.60 -1.67
N HIS A 74 3.65 -9.44 -1.61
CA HIS A 74 3.02 -8.28 -0.99
C HIS A 74 3.08 -7.05 -1.89
N LEU A 75 2.13 -6.17 -1.66
CA LEU A 75 2.04 -4.85 -2.27
C LEU A 75 2.36 -3.81 -1.20
N PRO A 76 2.98 -2.68 -1.55
CA PRO A 76 3.22 -1.61 -0.60
C PRO A 76 1.93 -1.21 0.12
N TYR A 77 1.97 -1.17 1.45
CA TYR A 77 0.78 -0.91 2.25
C TYR A 77 0.14 0.43 1.93
N ARG A 78 0.96 1.46 1.67
CA ARG A 78 0.52 2.79 1.25
C ARG A 78 -0.24 2.76 -0.08
N HIS A 79 0.15 1.89 -1.01
CA HIS A 79 -0.57 1.71 -2.26
C HIS A 79 -1.95 1.08 -2.04
N LEU A 80 -2.02 0.06 -1.17
CA LEU A 80 -3.31 -0.53 -0.77
C LEU A 80 -4.20 0.48 -0.04
N VAL A 81 -3.65 1.44 0.71
CA VAL A 81 -4.42 2.55 1.31
C VAL A 81 -5.14 3.36 0.25
N THR A 82 -4.47 3.70 -0.85
CA THR A 82 -5.11 4.40 -1.97
C THR A 82 -6.17 3.53 -2.64
N LEU A 83 -5.85 2.29 -2.96
CA LEU A 83 -6.78 1.39 -3.65
C LEU A 83 -8.05 1.10 -2.84
N ASN A 84 -7.94 0.92 -1.52
CA ASN A 84 -9.10 0.70 -0.63
C ASN A 84 -10.05 1.91 -0.53
N GLN A 85 -9.64 3.08 -0.98
CA GLN A 85 -10.50 4.27 -1.05
C GLN A 85 -11.15 4.44 -2.42
N ILE A 86 -10.63 3.76 -3.44
CA ILE A 86 -11.19 3.77 -4.81
C ILE A 86 -12.12 2.58 -5.01
N ALA A 87 -11.76 1.41 -4.45
CA ALA A 87 -12.49 0.15 -4.59
C ALA A 87 -12.88 -0.41 -3.22
N THR A 88 -14.09 -0.97 -3.12
CA THR A 88 -14.65 -1.40 -1.83
C THR A 88 -14.43 -2.87 -1.51
N THR A 89 -14.09 -3.68 -2.49
CA THR A 89 -13.92 -5.13 -2.34
C THR A 89 -12.58 -5.60 -2.89
N TRP A 90 -12.08 -6.73 -2.36
CA TRP A 90 -10.86 -7.33 -2.88
C TRP A 90 -10.93 -7.68 -4.39
N PRO A 91 -12.03 -8.24 -4.93
CA PRO A 91 -12.13 -8.45 -6.37
C PRO A 91 -11.95 -7.19 -7.21
N GLU A 92 -12.51 -6.06 -6.80
CA GLU A 92 -12.34 -4.77 -7.48
C GLU A 92 -10.90 -4.28 -7.42
N ILE A 93 -10.27 -4.36 -6.24
CA ILE A 93 -8.84 -4.02 -6.06
C ILE A 93 -7.97 -4.90 -6.95
N LYS A 94 -8.23 -6.21 -6.96
CA LYS A 94 -7.52 -7.19 -7.81
C LYS A 94 -7.66 -6.85 -9.29
N GLU A 95 -8.84 -6.49 -9.75
CA GLU A 95 -9.09 -6.08 -11.14
C GLU A 95 -8.24 -4.86 -11.53
N ILE A 96 -8.20 -3.83 -10.67
CA ILE A 96 -7.35 -2.66 -10.88
C ILE A 96 -5.88 -3.07 -10.98
N LEU A 97 -5.38 -3.87 -10.04
CA LEU A 97 -4.00 -4.32 -9.98
C LEU A 97 -3.61 -5.21 -11.18
N MET A 98 -4.52 -6.04 -11.67
CA MET A 98 -4.31 -6.85 -12.87
C MET A 98 -4.24 -5.97 -14.14
N ARG A 99 -5.15 -5.00 -14.26
CA ARG A 99 -5.20 -4.06 -15.38
C ARG A 99 -3.97 -3.16 -15.44
N THR A 100 -3.40 -2.80 -14.29
CA THR A 100 -2.20 -1.97 -14.18
C THR A 100 -0.91 -2.78 -14.12
N GLU A 101 -0.97 -4.09 -14.42
CA GLU A 101 0.18 -5.01 -14.47
C GLU A 101 1.00 -5.08 -13.17
N GLN A 102 0.39 -4.76 -12.03
CA GLN A 102 1.05 -4.79 -10.72
C GLN A 102 0.97 -6.18 -10.05
N LEU A 103 0.19 -7.08 -10.62
CA LEU A 103 0.12 -8.47 -10.18
C LEU A 103 0.61 -9.41 -11.26
N PRO A 104 1.21 -10.55 -10.89
CA PRO A 104 1.56 -11.58 -11.85
C PRO A 104 0.29 -12.17 -12.49
N LYS A 105 0.38 -12.55 -13.76
CA LYS A 105 -0.76 -13.12 -14.52
C LYS A 105 -1.41 -14.34 -13.87
N LYS A 106 -0.65 -15.06 -13.03
CA LYS A 106 -1.16 -16.20 -12.24
C LYS A 106 -0.78 -15.97 -10.78
N LEU A 107 -1.80 -15.80 -9.95
CA LEU A 107 -1.67 -15.80 -8.49
C LEU A 107 -1.89 -17.23 -7.97
N THR A 108 -1.10 -17.63 -6.98
CA THR A 108 -1.42 -18.82 -6.20
C THR A 108 -2.58 -18.50 -5.25
N LYS A 109 -3.30 -19.50 -4.80
CA LYS A 109 -4.38 -19.33 -3.82
C LYS A 109 -3.85 -18.69 -2.52
N GLU A 110 -2.67 -19.11 -2.09
CA GLU A 110 -2.00 -18.59 -0.90
C GLU A 110 -1.64 -17.09 -1.05
N ASP A 111 -1.07 -16.69 -2.20
CA ASP A 111 -0.76 -15.29 -2.47
C ASP A 111 -2.05 -14.43 -2.51
N GLU A 112 -3.13 -14.97 -3.10
CA GLU A 112 -4.41 -14.26 -3.16
C GLU A 112 -5.03 -14.07 -1.78
N GLU A 113 -5.04 -15.11 -0.94
CA GLU A 113 -5.54 -15.04 0.43
C GLU A 113 -4.72 -14.05 1.27
N HIS A 114 -3.39 -14.06 1.14
CA HIS A 114 -2.49 -13.12 1.83
C HIS A 114 -2.78 -11.67 1.43
N LEU A 115 -2.86 -11.38 0.12
CA LEU A 115 -3.16 -10.03 -0.36
C LEU A 115 -4.55 -9.55 0.04
N ALA A 116 -5.55 -10.43 0.01
CA ALA A 116 -6.91 -10.10 0.45
C ALA A 116 -6.96 -9.76 1.94
N GLN A 117 -6.27 -10.52 2.80
CA GLN A 117 -6.15 -10.22 4.22
C GLN A 117 -5.43 -8.89 4.46
N ARG A 118 -4.35 -8.63 3.71
CA ARG A 118 -3.61 -7.37 3.80
C ARG A 118 -4.51 -6.18 3.42
N ALA A 119 -5.29 -6.29 2.35
CA ALA A 119 -6.25 -5.28 1.95
C ALA A 119 -7.36 -5.07 3.01
N GLN A 120 -7.83 -6.14 3.65
CA GLN A 120 -8.79 -6.06 4.74
C GLN A 120 -8.22 -5.33 5.97
N HIS A 121 -6.97 -5.57 6.34
CA HIS A 121 -6.30 -4.85 7.41
C HIS A 121 -6.19 -3.35 7.12
N VAL A 122 -5.86 -2.99 5.88
CA VAL A 122 -5.82 -1.59 5.41
C VAL A 122 -7.20 -0.94 5.55
N ARG A 123 -8.25 -1.61 5.10
CA ARG A 123 -9.63 -1.10 5.22
C ARG A 123 -9.99 -0.80 6.66
N TYR A 124 -9.77 -1.77 7.54
CA TYR A 124 -10.05 -1.59 8.96
C TYR A 124 -9.27 -0.41 9.55
N TRP A 125 -8.00 -0.24 9.15
CA TRP A 125 -7.18 0.89 9.57
C TRP A 125 -7.75 2.22 9.05
N LEU A 126 -8.14 2.29 7.78
CA LEU A 126 -8.76 3.47 7.18
C LEU A 126 -10.03 3.90 7.92
N GLU A 127 -10.87 2.94 8.29
CA GLU A 127 -12.14 3.20 8.96
C GLU A 127 -11.95 3.70 10.40
N ASN A 128 -10.96 3.17 11.12
CA ASN A 128 -10.88 3.34 12.58
C ASN A 128 -9.71 4.19 13.08
N PHE A 129 -8.61 4.27 12.34
CA PHE A 129 -7.36 4.86 12.84
C PHE A 129 -6.69 5.85 11.90
N ALA A 130 -6.98 5.82 10.62
CA ALA A 130 -6.34 6.70 9.66
C ALA A 130 -6.69 8.17 9.93
N PRO A 131 -5.69 9.06 9.97
CA PRO A 131 -5.93 10.49 10.09
C PRO A 131 -6.67 11.03 8.86
N GLY A 132 -7.42 12.12 9.07
CA GLY A 132 -8.26 12.71 8.02
C GLY A 132 -7.50 13.13 6.76
N GLU A 133 -6.24 13.53 6.91
CA GLU A 133 -5.36 13.95 5.81
C GLU A 133 -5.02 12.82 4.82
N VAL A 134 -5.14 11.55 5.24
CA VAL A 134 -4.92 10.38 4.39
C VAL A 134 -6.19 10.00 3.64
N LYS A 135 -7.35 10.38 4.18
CA LYS A 135 -8.65 9.99 3.66
C LYS A 135 -9.08 10.86 2.50
N PHE A 136 -9.55 10.24 1.44
CA PHE A 136 -10.23 10.91 0.35
C PHE A 136 -11.45 10.11 -0.09
N GLU A 137 -12.34 10.74 -0.80
CA GLU A 137 -13.55 10.12 -1.34
C GLU A 137 -13.65 10.43 -2.84
N VAL A 138 -13.85 9.39 -3.64
CA VAL A 138 -14.14 9.56 -5.06
C VAL A 138 -15.62 9.93 -5.20
N LYS A 139 -15.88 11.18 -5.54
CA LYS A 139 -17.25 11.66 -5.75
C LYS A 139 -17.78 11.16 -7.09
N GLN A 140 -18.98 10.60 -7.09
CA GLN A 140 -19.67 10.17 -8.30
C GLN A 140 -20.20 11.35 -9.12
N THR A 141 -20.47 12.47 -8.46
CA THR A 141 -20.94 13.70 -9.10
C THR A 141 -19.96 14.81 -8.80
N LEU A 142 -19.74 15.68 -9.77
CA LEU A 142 -18.91 16.88 -9.57
C LEU A 142 -19.57 17.76 -8.50
N PRO A 143 -18.82 18.22 -7.50
CA PRO A 143 -19.33 19.20 -6.54
C PRO A 143 -19.65 20.52 -7.26
N ASP A 144 -20.65 21.23 -6.75
CA ASP A 144 -20.95 22.59 -7.23
C ASP A 144 -19.88 23.56 -6.71
N ILE A 145 -18.84 23.74 -7.52
CA ILE A 145 -17.70 24.61 -7.21
C ILE A 145 -17.61 25.74 -8.23
N THR A 146 -17.39 26.95 -7.75
CA THR A 146 -17.09 28.08 -8.64
C THR A 146 -15.63 28.03 -9.04
N LEU A 147 -15.37 27.68 -10.29
CA LEU A 147 -14.03 27.63 -10.85
C LEU A 147 -13.52 29.03 -11.21
N THR A 148 -12.24 29.31 -10.97
CA THR A 148 -11.58 30.52 -11.48
C THR A 148 -11.44 30.46 -13.00
N LYS A 149 -11.07 31.57 -13.60
CA LYS A 149 -10.88 31.66 -15.05
C LYS A 149 -9.78 30.72 -15.53
N GLU A 150 -8.68 30.68 -14.79
CA GLU A 150 -7.50 29.84 -15.05
C GLU A 150 -7.86 28.36 -14.95
N GLN A 151 -8.59 27.95 -13.90
CA GLN A 151 -9.05 26.58 -13.71
C GLN A 151 -9.98 26.12 -14.86
N ARG A 152 -10.87 26.99 -15.33
CA ARG A 152 -11.74 26.71 -16.49
C ARG A 152 -10.92 26.51 -17.76
N THR A 153 -9.90 27.34 -17.97
CA THR A 153 -9.02 27.23 -19.13
C THR A 153 -8.28 25.88 -19.13
N VAL A 154 -7.69 25.48 -17.99
CA VAL A 154 -7.00 24.20 -17.85
C VAL A 154 -7.95 23.04 -18.08
N LEU A 155 -9.16 23.07 -17.49
CA LEU A 155 -10.16 22.01 -17.70
C LEU A 155 -10.64 21.93 -19.15
N SER A 156 -10.73 23.05 -19.87
CA SER A 156 -11.08 23.06 -21.30
C SER A 156 -9.99 22.39 -22.13
N LEU A 157 -8.72 22.65 -21.85
CA LEU A 157 -7.58 21.99 -22.51
C LEU A 157 -7.57 20.48 -22.25
N PHE A 158 -7.86 20.05 -21.02
CA PHE A 158 -8.02 18.63 -20.71
C PHE A 158 -9.17 18.00 -21.50
N LYS A 159 -10.32 18.67 -21.55
CA LYS A 159 -11.50 18.17 -22.30
C LYS A 159 -11.19 17.95 -23.78
N GLU A 160 -10.32 18.77 -24.37
CA GLU A 160 -9.91 18.62 -25.77
C GLU A 160 -8.89 17.49 -25.97
N LYS A 161 -7.97 17.32 -25.04
CA LYS A 161 -6.85 16.36 -25.15
C LYS A 161 -7.21 14.92 -24.73
N ILE A 162 -8.07 14.76 -23.72
CA ILE A 162 -8.44 13.44 -23.16
C ILE A 162 -9.06 12.47 -24.18
N PRO A 163 -9.99 12.87 -25.10
CA PRO A 163 -10.65 11.91 -25.98
C PRO A 163 -9.73 11.14 -26.93
N GLY A 164 -8.53 11.65 -27.22
CA GLY A 164 -7.55 10.99 -28.08
C GLY A 164 -6.36 10.40 -27.33
N LEU A 165 -6.38 10.42 -25.99
CA LEU A 165 -5.25 10.02 -25.18
C LEU A 165 -5.20 8.50 -25.01
N ALA A 166 -4.03 7.90 -25.26
CA ALA A 166 -3.76 6.55 -24.81
C ALA A 166 -3.62 6.55 -23.28
N TRP A 167 -4.38 5.67 -22.60
CA TRP A 167 -4.43 5.59 -21.13
C TRP A 167 -3.27 4.77 -20.56
N ASP A 168 -2.06 5.28 -20.77
CA ASP A 168 -0.84 4.77 -20.15
C ASP A 168 -0.17 5.87 -19.31
N PRO A 169 0.67 5.51 -18.34
CA PRO A 169 1.28 6.45 -17.39
C PRO A 169 2.07 7.57 -18.05
N GLU A 170 2.79 7.27 -19.12
CA GLU A 170 3.66 8.24 -19.82
C GLU A 170 2.82 9.30 -20.57
N ASN A 171 1.83 8.87 -21.32
CA ASN A 171 0.93 9.78 -22.07
C ASN A 171 0.09 10.63 -21.12
N ILE A 172 -0.42 10.05 -20.03
CA ILE A 172 -1.16 10.80 -18.99
C ILE A 172 -0.25 11.86 -18.38
N HIS A 173 0.96 11.47 -17.95
CA HIS A 173 1.94 12.41 -17.36
C HIS A 173 2.25 13.56 -18.32
N ASN A 174 2.66 13.24 -19.55
CA ASN A 174 3.03 14.23 -20.56
C ASN A 174 1.86 15.17 -20.91
N THR A 175 0.63 14.67 -20.89
CA THR A 175 -0.56 15.50 -21.14
C THR A 175 -0.83 16.45 -19.98
N ILE A 176 -0.69 15.97 -18.73
CA ILE A 176 -0.91 16.81 -17.53
C ILE A 176 0.14 17.92 -17.42
N TYR A 177 1.42 17.59 -17.61
CA TYR A 177 2.53 18.54 -17.44
C TYR A 177 2.87 19.33 -18.70
N GLY A 178 2.28 19.00 -19.86
CA GLY A 178 2.42 19.73 -21.12
C GLY A 178 1.29 20.74 -21.40
N ILE A 179 0.44 21.00 -20.38
CA ILE A 179 -0.62 22.03 -20.38
C ILE A 179 -0.12 23.24 -19.59
#